data_3c224a1ba9fd6d6c53beae5d160ca48b
#
_entry.id   3c224a1ba9fd6d6c53beae5d160ca48b
#
_cell.length_a   1.000
_cell.length_b   1.000
_cell.length_c   1.000
_cell.angle_alpha   90.00
_cell.angle_beta   90.00
_cell.angle_gamma   90.00
#
_symmetry.space_group_name_H-M   'P 1'
#
loop_
_entity.id
_entity.type
_entity.pdbx_description
1 polymer ?
#
loop_
_entity_poly.entity_id
_entity_poly.type
_entity_poly.pdbx_seq_one_letter_code
_entity_poly.pdbx_strand_id
1 'polypeptide(L)'
;TVSGIANVIGAGFSGTFSSIGIVIIFGALVGTLLESTGAALKMADCVVKLVGEKHPEIAIELMGWIVSIPVFCDSGFVVLNPIRKAMTRRTGTSSVAMSVALSMGLYISHCFIPPTPGPIAAAGTLGCGDNLLLVMGLGALCSIPPLVAGYFFAKYIGKKVKAADDIT
;
A
#
# COMPACT_ATOMS: atom_id res chain seq x y z
N THR A 1 9.44 26.08 -29.51
CA THR A 1 8.10 26.73 -29.62
C THR A 1 7.13 26.05 -28.63
N VAL A 2 6.13 26.83 -28.12
CA VAL A 2 5.12 26.34 -27.16
C VAL A 2 4.35 25.15 -27.74
N SER A 3 4.04 25.16 -29.03
CA SER A 3 3.41 24.04 -29.74
C SER A 3 4.25 22.75 -29.73
N GLY A 4 5.58 22.86 -29.82
CA GLY A 4 6.47 21.70 -29.71
C GLY A 4 6.45 21.07 -28.34
N ILE A 5 6.39 21.86 -27.27
CA ILE A 5 6.30 21.36 -25.88
C ILE A 5 4.95 20.65 -25.66
N ALA A 6 3.85 21.25 -26.11
CA ALA A 6 2.52 20.65 -25.99
C ALA A 6 2.44 19.29 -26.71
N ASN A 7 3.04 19.18 -27.90
CA ASN A 7 3.08 17.92 -28.66
C ASN A 7 3.88 16.83 -27.93
N VAL A 8 5.02 17.17 -27.33
CA VAL A 8 5.83 16.21 -26.56
C VAL A 8 5.09 15.72 -25.32
N ILE A 9 4.44 16.63 -24.60
CA ILE A 9 3.60 16.28 -23.44
C ILE A 9 2.44 15.37 -23.87
N GLY A 10 1.74 15.73 -24.96
CA GLY A 10 0.63 14.94 -25.48
C GLY A 10 1.05 13.54 -25.93
N ALA A 11 2.17 13.44 -26.62
CA ALA A 11 2.72 12.16 -27.06
C ALA A 11 3.15 11.28 -25.87
N GLY A 12 3.79 11.85 -24.85
CA GLY A 12 4.17 11.15 -23.64
C GLY A 12 2.95 10.64 -22.87
N PHE A 13 1.92 11.48 -22.69
CA PHE A 13 0.67 11.08 -22.05
C PHE A 13 -0.04 9.96 -22.83
N SER A 14 -0.19 10.10 -24.14
CA SER A 14 -0.83 9.11 -24.99
C SER A 14 -0.07 7.76 -24.95
N GLY A 15 1.25 7.78 -25.01
CA GLY A 15 2.08 6.58 -24.93
C GLY A 15 1.92 5.85 -23.59
N THR A 16 1.96 6.57 -22.48
CA THR A 16 1.76 6.03 -21.15
C THR A 16 0.33 5.49 -20.97
N PHE A 17 -0.66 6.24 -21.41
CA PHE A 17 -2.06 5.81 -21.31
C PHE A 17 -2.34 4.55 -22.14
N SER A 18 -1.76 4.45 -23.32
CA SER A 18 -1.91 3.25 -24.17
C SER A 18 -1.30 2.02 -23.54
N SER A 19 -0.18 2.15 -22.81
CA SER A 19 0.52 1.01 -22.23
C SER A 19 -0.06 0.53 -20.91
N ILE A 20 -0.49 1.44 -20.01
CA ILE A 20 -0.92 1.08 -18.65
C ILE A 20 -2.31 1.61 -18.25
N GLY A 21 -2.93 2.49 -19.07
CA GLY A 21 -4.18 3.17 -18.72
C GLY A 21 -5.33 2.20 -18.42
N ILE A 22 -5.49 1.17 -19.22
CA ILE A 22 -6.54 0.15 -19.03
C ILE A 22 -6.34 -0.59 -17.70
N VAL A 23 -5.11 -0.95 -17.37
CA VAL A 23 -4.81 -1.65 -16.11
C VAL A 23 -5.09 -0.76 -14.91
N ILE A 24 -4.76 0.52 -14.98
CA ILE A 24 -5.07 1.50 -13.92
C ILE A 24 -6.59 1.62 -13.73
N ILE A 25 -7.37 1.73 -14.82
CA ILE A 25 -8.83 1.85 -14.74
C ILE A 25 -9.44 0.61 -14.09
N PHE A 26 -9.09 -0.59 -14.57
CA PHE A 26 -9.62 -1.82 -13.99
C PHE A 26 -9.11 -2.06 -12.57
N GLY A 27 -7.86 -1.73 -12.25
CA GLY A 27 -7.33 -1.77 -10.89
C GLY A 27 -8.10 -0.87 -9.94
N ALA A 28 -8.41 0.36 -10.36
CA ALA A 28 -9.23 1.29 -9.59
C ALA A 28 -10.66 0.77 -9.37
N LEU A 29 -11.27 0.18 -10.40
CA LEU A 29 -12.61 -0.43 -10.29
C LEU A 29 -12.62 -1.60 -9.30
N VAL A 30 -11.65 -2.48 -9.37
CA VAL A 30 -11.52 -3.61 -8.42
C VAL A 30 -11.29 -3.08 -7.01
N GLY A 31 -10.40 -2.09 -6.83
CA GLY A 31 -10.15 -1.46 -5.53
C GLY A 31 -11.42 -0.88 -4.92
N THR A 32 -12.16 -0.05 -5.68
CA THR A 32 -13.44 0.54 -5.23
C THR A 32 -14.51 -0.49 -4.90
N LEU A 33 -14.58 -1.60 -5.65
CA LEU A 33 -15.50 -2.69 -5.34
C LEU A 33 -15.14 -3.39 -4.03
N LEU A 34 -13.85 -3.66 -3.78
CA LEU A 34 -13.39 -4.25 -2.53
C LEU A 34 -13.62 -3.35 -1.31
N GLU A 35 -13.50 -2.04 -1.51
CA GLU A 35 -13.81 -1.04 -0.48
C GLU A 35 -15.32 -0.98 -0.19
N SER A 36 -16.15 -0.83 -1.23
CA SER A 36 -17.59 -0.68 -1.10
C SER A 36 -18.29 -1.93 -0.57
N THR A 37 -17.77 -3.11 -0.88
CA THR A 37 -18.30 -4.38 -0.37
C THR A 37 -17.81 -4.75 1.03
N GLY A 38 -16.87 -4.00 1.59
CA GLY A 38 -16.23 -4.32 2.86
C GLY A 38 -15.24 -5.49 2.79
N ALA A 39 -14.93 -5.99 1.61
CA ALA A 39 -13.99 -7.09 1.44
C ALA A 39 -12.57 -6.71 1.91
N ALA A 40 -12.14 -5.46 1.70
CA ALA A 40 -10.87 -4.95 2.19
C ALA A 40 -10.80 -5.01 3.74
N LEU A 41 -11.87 -4.67 4.44
CA LEU A 41 -11.96 -4.80 5.90
C LEU A 41 -11.91 -6.25 6.35
N LYS A 42 -12.55 -7.16 5.61
CA LYS A 42 -12.53 -8.59 5.91
C LYS A 42 -11.13 -9.20 5.73
N MET A 43 -10.42 -8.80 4.68
CA MET A 43 -9.02 -9.18 4.46
C MET A 43 -8.14 -8.70 5.61
N ALA A 44 -8.31 -7.45 6.03
CA ALA A 44 -7.60 -6.86 7.16
C ALA A 44 -7.84 -7.63 8.47
N ASP A 45 -9.08 -7.95 8.79
CA ASP A 45 -9.46 -8.75 9.96
C ASP A 45 -8.79 -10.14 9.94
N CYS A 46 -8.72 -10.79 8.77
CA CYS A 46 -8.07 -12.08 8.64
C CYS A 46 -6.57 -11.99 8.97
N VAL A 47 -5.88 -10.97 8.43
CA VAL A 47 -4.44 -10.77 8.68
C VAL A 47 -4.17 -10.51 10.15
N VAL A 48 -4.95 -9.62 10.78
CA VAL A 48 -4.81 -9.32 12.22
C VAL A 48 -5.01 -10.55 13.08
N LYS A 49 -5.99 -11.42 12.73
CA LYS A 49 -6.22 -12.68 13.46
C LYS A 49 -5.08 -13.68 13.29
N LEU A 50 -4.44 -13.73 12.11
CA LEU A 50 -3.33 -14.64 11.83
C LEU A 50 -2.05 -14.23 12.55
N VAL A 51 -1.72 -12.94 12.54
CA VAL A 51 -0.50 -12.39 13.14
C VAL A 51 -0.64 -12.29 14.67
N GLY A 52 -1.86 -12.05 15.15
CA GLY A 52 -2.16 -11.88 16.56
C GLY A 52 -1.83 -10.49 17.10
N GLU A 53 -2.20 -10.25 18.36
CA GLU A 53 -2.08 -8.95 19.02
C GLU A 53 -0.77 -8.75 19.79
N LYS A 54 0.12 -9.75 19.79
CA LYS A 54 1.41 -9.67 20.51
C LYS A 54 2.36 -8.62 19.93
N HIS A 55 2.28 -8.41 18.61
CA HIS A 55 3.10 -7.44 17.89
C HIS A 55 2.19 -6.59 16.99
N PRO A 56 1.45 -5.63 17.56
CA PRO A 56 0.40 -4.92 16.85
C PRO A 56 0.93 -4.09 15.69
N GLU A 57 2.17 -3.57 15.77
CA GLU A 57 2.79 -2.83 14.68
C GLU A 57 3.04 -3.74 13.46
N ILE A 58 3.50 -4.97 13.68
CA ILE A 58 3.70 -5.96 12.59
C ILE A 58 2.34 -6.34 11.99
N ALA A 59 1.34 -6.59 12.82
CA ALA A 59 0.01 -6.96 12.34
C ALA A 59 -0.59 -5.88 11.46
N ILE A 60 -0.47 -4.61 11.85
CA ILE A 60 -0.97 -3.47 11.08
C ILE A 60 -0.16 -3.24 9.80
N GLU A 61 1.15 -3.39 9.85
CA GLU A 61 2.02 -3.24 8.68
C GLU A 61 1.74 -4.33 7.63
N LEU A 62 1.65 -5.59 8.04
CA LEU A 62 1.31 -6.71 7.16
C LEU A 62 -0.13 -6.60 6.63
N MET A 63 -1.07 -6.14 7.45
CA MET A 63 -2.42 -5.83 7.02
C MET A 63 -2.41 -4.80 5.88
N GLY A 64 -1.69 -3.69 6.05
CA GLY A 64 -1.52 -2.68 5.01
C GLY A 64 -0.88 -3.25 3.75
N TRP A 65 0.18 -4.04 3.91
CA TRP A 65 0.90 -4.66 2.80
C TRP A 65 0.02 -5.60 1.96
N ILE A 66 -0.79 -6.46 2.59
CA ILE A 66 -1.67 -7.41 1.89
C ILE A 66 -2.85 -6.69 1.24
N VAL A 67 -3.50 -5.78 1.98
CA VAL A 67 -4.70 -5.09 1.49
C VAL A 67 -4.36 -4.12 0.34
N SER A 68 -3.16 -3.53 0.33
CA SER A 68 -2.74 -2.62 -0.74
C SER A 68 -2.41 -3.31 -2.06
N ILE A 69 -2.36 -4.63 -2.13
CA ILE A 69 -2.19 -5.31 -3.41
C ILE A 69 -3.33 -4.96 -4.39
N PRO A 70 -4.62 -5.17 -4.01
CA PRO A 70 -5.75 -4.80 -4.85
C PRO A 70 -6.29 -3.38 -4.61
N VAL A 71 -5.85 -2.67 -3.55
CA VAL A 71 -6.40 -1.38 -3.14
C VAL A 71 -5.29 -0.32 -3.16
N PHE A 72 -5.58 0.87 -3.68
CA PHE A 72 -4.62 1.97 -3.66
C PHE A 72 -4.27 2.39 -2.23
N CYS A 73 -3.02 2.75 -2.00
CA CYS A 73 -2.52 3.07 -0.66
C CYS A 73 -3.29 4.21 0.04
N ASP A 74 -3.73 5.21 -0.72
CA ASP A 74 -4.44 6.37 -0.19
C ASP A 74 -5.81 5.99 0.36
N SER A 75 -6.63 5.32 -0.45
CA SER A 75 -7.95 4.83 -0.03
C SER A 75 -7.82 3.71 1.01
N GLY A 76 -6.84 2.81 0.85
CA GLY A 76 -6.54 1.78 1.84
C GLY A 76 -6.25 2.35 3.23
N PHE A 77 -5.52 3.46 3.34
CA PHE A 77 -5.29 4.10 4.63
C PHE A 77 -6.59 4.60 5.27
N VAL A 78 -7.47 5.23 4.50
CA VAL A 78 -8.75 5.74 5.00
C VAL A 78 -9.64 4.58 5.49
N VAL A 79 -9.76 3.52 4.67
CA VAL A 79 -10.61 2.35 4.98
C VAL A 79 -10.09 1.57 6.18
N LEU A 80 -8.78 1.43 6.34
CA LEU A 80 -8.17 0.65 7.42
C LEU A 80 -7.92 1.45 8.70
N ASN A 81 -8.04 2.77 8.66
CA ASN A 81 -7.83 3.63 9.83
C ASN A 81 -8.73 3.30 11.04
N PRO A 82 -10.02 2.92 10.88
CA PRO A 82 -10.83 2.46 12.02
C PRO A 82 -10.24 1.23 12.71
N ILE A 83 -9.73 0.25 11.96
CA ILE A 83 -9.09 -0.96 12.53
C ILE A 83 -7.81 -0.57 13.27
N ARG A 84 -6.98 0.30 12.66
CA ARG A 84 -5.79 0.84 13.30
C ARG A 84 -6.12 1.49 14.65
N LYS A 85 -7.12 2.39 14.68
CA LYS A 85 -7.57 3.06 15.91
C LYS A 85 -8.05 2.07 16.95
N ALA A 86 -8.85 1.08 16.56
CA ALA A 86 -9.36 0.05 17.46
C ALA A 86 -8.20 -0.77 18.07
N MET A 87 -7.21 -1.18 17.26
CA MET A 87 -6.04 -1.90 17.75
C MET A 87 -5.18 -1.04 18.66
N THR A 88 -4.94 0.23 18.32
CA THR A 88 -4.22 1.17 19.18
C THR A 88 -4.82 1.23 20.59
N ARG A 89 -6.15 1.37 20.67
CA ARG A 89 -6.87 1.41 21.96
C ARG A 89 -6.80 0.10 22.74
N ARG A 90 -6.87 -1.04 22.03
CA ARG A 90 -6.85 -2.37 22.67
C ARG A 90 -5.47 -2.76 23.19
N THR A 91 -4.42 -2.38 22.46
CA THR A 91 -3.04 -2.78 22.78
C THR A 91 -2.26 -1.74 23.58
N GLY A 92 -2.78 -0.51 23.68
CA GLY A 92 -2.08 0.61 24.32
C GLY A 92 -0.81 1.05 23.57
N THR A 93 -0.67 0.66 22.28
CA THR A 93 0.49 1.02 21.45
C THR A 93 0.33 2.44 20.94
N SER A 94 1.48 3.15 20.72
CA SER A 94 1.47 4.51 20.20
C SER A 94 0.68 4.63 18.88
N SER A 95 -0.24 5.59 18.82
CA SER A 95 -1.04 5.90 17.64
C SER A 95 -0.14 6.30 16.46
N VAL A 96 0.98 6.99 16.75
CA VAL A 96 1.98 7.35 15.73
C VAL A 96 2.66 6.11 15.16
N ALA A 97 3.11 5.18 16.02
CA ALA A 97 3.72 3.93 15.58
C ALA A 97 2.78 3.13 14.67
N MET A 98 1.53 3.00 15.07
CA MET A 98 0.50 2.27 14.32
C MET A 98 0.15 2.94 12.99
N SER A 99 0.11 4.27 12.95
CA SER A 99 -0.11 5.03 11.70
C SER A 99 1.03 4.85 10.71
N VAL A 100 2.27 4.96 11.20
CA VAL A 100 3.46 4.79 10.38
C VAL A 100 3.57 3.34 9.88
N ALA A 101 3.34 2.35 10.74
CA ALA A 101 3.35 0.94 10.32
C ALA A 101 2.32 0.65 9.22
N LEU A 102 1.07 1.16 9.37
CA LEU A 102 0.05 1.03 8.35
C LEU A 102 0.49 1.69 7.03
N SER A 103 0.98 2.93 7.09
CA SER A 103 1.43 3.66 5.90
C SER A 103 2.58 2.95 5.21
N MET A 104 3.56 2.43 5.97
CA MET A 104 4.69 1.68 5.41
C MET A 104 4.22 0.42 4.68
N GLY A 105 3.35 -0.37 5.30
CA GLY A 105 2.79 -1.57 4.68
C GLY A 105 2.08 -1.26 3.35
N LEU A 106 1.17 -0.29 3.37
CA LEU A 106 0.43 0.14 2.18
C LEU A 106 1.37 0.63 1.07
N TYR A 107 2.32 1.50 1.41
CA TYR A 107 3.18 2.14 0.43
C TYR A 107 4.22 1.18 -0.17
N ILE A 108 4.77 0.29 0.65
CA ILE A 108 5.71 -0.74 0.18
C ILE A 108 5.02 -1.65 -0.83
N SER A 109 3.84 -2.17 -0.53
CA SER A 109 3.08 -2.97 -1.49
C SER A 109 2.79 -2.20 -2.77
N HIS A 110 2.36 -0.95 -2.66
CA HIS A 110 2.06 -0.08 -3.79
C HIS A 110 3.27 0.15 -4.71
N CYS A 111 4.48 0.24 -4.15
CA CYS A 111 5.70 0.48 -4.92
C CYS A 111 6.31 -0.79 -5.54
N PHE A 112 6.08 -1.96 -4.95
CA PHE A 112 6.76 -3.18 -5.34
C PHE A 112 5.88 -4.21 -6.06
N ILE A 113 4.56 -4.20 -5.82
CA ILE A 113 3.69 -5.31 -6.25
C ILE A 113 2.64 -4.82 -7.25
N PRO A 114 2.59 -5.39 -8.48
CA PRO A 114 1.45 -5.21 -9.39
C PRO A 114 0.13 -5.67 -8.71
N PRO A 115 -1.03 -5.11 -9.07
CA PRO A 115 -1.34 -4.32 -10.28
C PRO A 115 -1.20 -2.80 -10.13
N THR A 116 -0.45 -2.31 -9.16
CA THR A 116 -0.22 -0.87 -9.02
C THR A 116 0.57 -0.29 -10.22
N PRO A 117 0.33 0.98 -10.60
CA PRO A 117 0.85 1.54 -11.86
C PRO A 117 2.38 1.55 -11.96
N GLY A 118 3.07 1.82 -10.85
CA GLY A 118 4.53 1.90 -10.82
C GLY A 118 5.22 0.60 -11.24
N PRO A 119 4.97 -0.52 -10.54
CA PRO A 119 5.52 -1.83 -10.90
C PRO A 119 5.15 -2.29 -12.32
N ILE A 120 3.94 -1.99 -12.79
CA ILE A 120 3.51 -2.34 -14.16
C ILE A 120 4.32 -1.54 -15.19
N ALA A 121 4.48 -0.24 -14.99
CA ALA A 121 5.25 0.61 -15.89
C ALA A 121 6.72 0.17 -15.93
N ALA A 122 7.29 -0.16 -14.76
CA ALA A 122 8.66 -0.69 -14.67
C ALA A 122 8.80 -2.03 -15.40
N ALA A 123 7.86 -2.97 -15.18
CA ALA A 123 7.85 -4.26 -15.86
C ALA A 123 7.75 -4.11 -17.38
N GLY A 124 6.90 -3.20 -17.87
CA GLY A 124 6.80 -2.89 -19.30
C GLY A 124 8.08 -2.34 -19.87
N THR A 125 8.75 -1.42 -19.18
CA THR A 125 10.04 -0.83 -19.61
C THR A 125 11.18 -1.86 -19.64
N LEU A 126 11.15 -2.83 -18.71
CA LEU A 126 12.14 -3.90 -18.61
C LEU A 126 11.84 -5.10 -19.54
N GLY A 127 10.75 -5.06 -20.32
CA GLY A 127 10.34 -6.16 -21.18
C GLY A 127 9.81 -7.38 -20.44
N CYS A 128 9.40 -7.23 -19.18
CA CYS A 128 8.84 -8.29 -18.32
C CYS A 128 7.31 -8.20 -18.19
N GLY A 129 6.66 -7.35 -18.98
CA GLY A 129 5.20 -7.12 -18.90
C GLY A 129 4.35 -8.36 -19.13
N ASP A 130 4.82 -9.33 -19.90
CA ASP A 130 4.12 -10.59 -20.18
C ASP A 130 4.13 -11.57 -18.99
N ASN A 131 4.99 -11.35 -18.00
CA ASN A 131 5.17 -12.22 -16.83
C ASN A 131 4.83 -11.53 -15.51
N LEU A 132 3.63 -10.92 -15.41
CA LEU A 132 3.21 -10.17 -14.22
C LEU A 132 3.23 -11.00 -12.93
N LEU A 133 2.96 -12.29 -12.98
CA LEU A 133 3.06 -13.18 -11.82
C LEU A 133 4.49 -13.28 -11.28
N LEU A 134 5.47 -13.35 -12.19
CA LEU A 134 6.88 -13.31 -11.81
C LEU A 134 7.24 -11.96 -11.15
N VAL A 135 6.78 -10.86 -11.74
CA VAL A 135 6.98 -9.50 -11.20
C VAL A 135 6.34 -9.36 -9.82
N MET A 136 5.13 -9.90 -9.62
CA MET A 136 4.47 -9.93 -8.31
C MET A 136 5.28 -10.73 -7.28
N GLY A 137 5.74 -11.92 -7.64
CA GLY A 137 6.52 -12.76 -6.74
C GLY A 137 7.86 -12.12 -6.33
N LEU A 138 8.59 -11.57 -7.31
CA LEU A 138 9.84 -10.84 -7.06
C LEU A 138 9.59 -9.56 -6.25
N GLY A 139 8.52 -8.81 -6.58
CA GLY A 139 8.13 -7.62 -5.84
C GLY A 139 7.79 -7.93 -4.38
N ALA A 140 7.07 -9.03 -4.13
CA ALA A 140 6.79 -9.48 -2.78
C ALA A 140 8.07 -9.87 -2.02
N LEU A 141 9.00 -10.56 -2.67
CA LEU A 141 10.29 -10.90 -2.08
C LEU A 141 11.14 -9.66 -1.78
N CYS A 142 11.24 -8.74 -2.74
CA CYS A 142 11.98 -7.49 -2.59
C CYS A 142 11.34 -6.52 -1.58
N SER A 143 10.08 -6.69 -1.24
CA SER A 143 9.39 -5.89 -0.22
C SER A 143 9.74 -6.28 1.21
N ILE A 144 10.35 -7.46 1.45
CA ILE A 144 10.70 -7.93 2.80
C ILE A 144 11.69 -6.99 3.52
N PRO A 145 12.84 -6.58 2.93
CA PRO A 145 13.76 -5.68 3.61
C PRO A 145 13.13 -4.31 3.98
N PRO A 146 12.39 -3.62 3.09
CA PRO A 146 11.72 -2.39 3.49
C PRO A 146 10.62 -2.60 4.54
N LEU A 147 9.90 -3.73 4.58
CA LEU A 147 8.96 -4.03 5.67
C LEU A 147 9.69 -4.14 7.01
N VAL A 148 10.81 -4.86 7.07
CA VAL A 148 11.60 -4.95 8.29
C VAL A 148 12.09 -3.57 8.74
N ALA A 149 12.59 -2.76 7.81
CA ALA A 149 13.02 -1.40 8.10
C ALA A 149 11.84 -0.51 8.56
N GLY A 150 10.68 -0.64 7.92
CA GLY A 150 9.43 0.06 8.26
C GLY A 150 8.97 -0.23 9.69
N TYR A 151 8.98 -1.49 10.08
CA TYR A 151 8.67 -1.90 11.45
C TYR A 151 9.58 -1.24 12.49
N PHE A 152 10.90 -1.29 12.28
CA PHE A 152 11.84 -0.65 13.22
C PHE A 152 11.68 0.86 13.24
N PHE A 153 11.44 1.47 12.09
CA PHE A 153 11.19 2.90 12.00
C PHE A 153 9.89 3.31 12.70
N ALA A 154 8.80 2.58 12.49
CA ALA A 154 7.53 2.83 13.17
C ALA A 154 7.69 2.76 14.68
N LYS A 155 8.39 1.76 15.17
CA LYS A 155 8.67 1.58 16.60
C LYS A 155 9.57 2.67 17.18
N TYR A 156 10.55 3.13 16.41
CA TYR A 156 11.44 4.22 16.78
C TYR A 156 10.68 5.55 16.89
N ILE A 157 9.90 5.90 15.86
CA ILE A 157 9.20 7.18 15.81
C ILE A 157 8.08 7.25 16.86
N GLY A 158 7.37 6.13 17.09
CA GLY A 158 6.34 6.02 18.12
C GLY A 158 6.84 6.23 19.55
N LYS A 159 8.16 6.02 19.80
CA LYS A 159 8.78 6.35 21.07
C LYS A 159 9.14 7.82 21.19
N LYS A 160 9.43 8.49 20.08
CA LYS A 160 9.87 9.89 20.06
C LYS A 160 8.74 10.90 19.92
N VAL A 161 7.70 10.54 19.18
CA VAL A 161 6.58 11.42 18.88
C VAL A 161 5.33 10.85 19.54
N LYS A 162 4.65 11.66 20.33
CA LYS A 162 3.35 11.33 20.93
C LYS A 162 2.26 12.08 20.19
N ALA A 163 1.19 11.37 19.82
CA ALA A 163 -0.02 12.01 19.31
C ALA A 163 -0.93 12.47 20.46
N ALA A 164 -1.83 13.39 20.19
CA ALA A 164 -2.81 13.83 21.17
C ALA A 164 -3.67 12.64 21.68
N ASP A 165 -3.92 11.65 20.82
CA ASP A 165 -4.66 10.42 21.16
C ASP A 165 -3.87 9.46 22.07
N ASP A 166 -2.55 9.67 22.26
CA ASP A 166 -1.70 8.86 23.15
C ASP A 166 -1.66 9.43 24.58
N ILE A 167 -2.29 10.60 24.80
CA ILE A 167 -2.22 11.35 26.08
C ILE A 167 -3.50 11.15 26.93
N THR A 168 -4.52 10.53 26.35
CA THR A 168 -5.78 10.18 27.03
C THR A 168 -5.82 8.72 27.38
#